data_188e9019529102c49127ccafaece8589
#
_entry.id   188e9019529102c49127ccafaece8589
#
_cell.length_a   1.000
_cell.length_b   1.000
_cell.length_c   1.000
_cell.angle_alpha   90.00
_cell.angle_beta   90.00
_cell.angle_gamma   90.00
#
_symmetry.space_group_name_H-M   'P 1'
#
loop_
_entity.id
_entity.type
_entity.pdbx_description
1 polymer ?
#
loop_
_entity_poly.entity_id
_entity_poly.type
_entity_poly.pdbx_seq_one_letter_code
_entity_poly.pdbx_strand_id
1 'polypeptide(L)'
;THLDHTSAAAQRDQVAVINRVMRERYAEASKPVFLGGDLNALPDSGTLRALQEAWTVLTPTDGGTYPSHDPKKCIDYILQLDNGVTCETAGARVLHRFEAGDAARASDHLPVLLEIRLPAES
;
A
#
# COMPACT_ATOMS: atom_id res chain seq x y z
N THR A 1 -6.83 -3.25 -2.93
CA THR A 1 -7.65 -3.99 -1.96
C THR A 1 -8.21 -3.06 -0.88
N HIS A 2 -9.13 -3.57 -0.12
CA HIS A 2 -9.80 -2.85 0.96
C HIS A 2 -10.03 -3.83 2.11
N LEU A 3 -9.25 -3.72 3.17
CA LEU A 3 -9.36 -4.61 4.32
C LEU A 3 -10.53 -4.20 5.24
N ASP A 4 -10.96 -5.15 6.06
CA ASP A 4 -12.03 -4.91 7.02
C ASP A 4 -11.67 -3.76 7.99
N HIS A 5 -12.63 -2.87 8.25
CA HIS A 5 -12.41 -1.70 9.12
C HIS A 5 -12.85 -1.94 10.57
N THR A 6 -13.53 -3.05 10.86
CA THR A 6 -14.18 -3.27 12.16
C THR A 6 -13.40 -4.20 13.09
N SER A 7 -12.51 -5.04 12.55
CA SER A 7 -11.84 -6.08 13.33
C SER A 7 -10.39 -6.28 12.93
N ALA A 8 -9.48 -6.09 13.87
CA ALA A 8 -8.07 -6.39 13.67
C ALA A 8 -7.82 -7.88 13.41
N ALA A 9 -8.62 -8.76 14.03
CA ALA A 9 -8.54 -10.19 13.79
C ALA A 9 -8.95 -10.55 12.35
N ALA A 10 -10.03 -9.94 11.84
CA ALA A 10 -10.45 -10.13 10.46
C ALA A 10 -9.40 -9.61 9.47
N GLN A 11 -8.79 -8.46 9.75
CA GLN A 11 -7.69 -7.93 8.94
C GLN A 11 -6.52 -8.92 8.86
N ARG A 12 -6.10 -9.47 9.99
CA ARG A 12 -4.99 -10.44 10.05
C ARG A 12 -5.31 -11.72 9.27
N ASP A 13 -6.56 -12.21 9.35
CA ASP A 13 -7.00 -13.37 8.57
C ASP A 13 -6.96 -13.07 7.07
N GLN A 14 -7.42 -11.88 6.66
CA GLN A 14 -7.36 -11.43 5.28
C GLN A 14 -5.89 -11.34 4.79
N VAL A 15 -5.02 -10.77 5.60
CA VAL A 15 -3.58 -10.66 5.28
C VAL A 15 -2.94 -12.03 5.15
N ALA A 16 -3.26 -12.97 6.03
CA ALA A 16 -2.74 -14.34 5.96
C ALA A 16 -3.10 -15.00 4.64
N VAL A 17 -4.34 -14.82 4.16
CA VAL A 17 -4.79 -15.33 2.87
C VAL A 17 -4.05 -14.65 1.72
N ILE A 18 -3.95 -13.34 1.75
CA ILE A 18 -3.24 -12.55 0.71
C ILE A 18 -1.78 -13.02 0.61
N ASN A 19 -1.08 -13.09 1.73
CA ASN A 19 0.33 -13.50 1.77
C ASN A 19 0.52 -14.91 1.21
N ARG A 20 -0.33 -15.85 1.63
CA ARG A 20 -0.24 -17.23 1.15
C ARG A 20 -0.50 -17.34 -0.34
N VAL A 21 -1.60 -16.77 -0.83
CA VAL A 21 -2.00 -16.85 -2.23
C VAL A 21 -0.96 -16.19 -3.13
N MET A 22 -0.48 -15.02 -2.74
CA MET A 22 0.48 -14.26 -3.56
C MET A 22 1.86 -14.91 -3.55
N ARG A 23 2.32 -15.46 -2.43
CA ARG A 23 3.58 -16.21 -2.37
C ARG A 23 3.51 -17.46 -3.25
N GLU A 24 2.44 -18.24 -3.16
CA GLU A 24 2.27 -19.45 -3.97
C GLU A 24 2.25 -19.12 -5.46
N ARG A 25 1.60 -18.04 -5.84
CA ARG A 25 1.38 -17.68 -7.24
C ARG A 25 2.57 -16.96 -7.88
N TYR A 26 3.27 -16.14 -7.14
CA TYR A 26 4.25 -15.20 -7.69
C TYR A 26 5.65 -15.29 -7.09
N ALA A 27 5.95 -16.29 -6.26
CA ALA A 27 7.27 -16.44 -5.64
C ALA A 27 8.40 -16.49 -6.66
N GLU A 28 8.16 -17.11 -7.81
CA GLU A 28 9.14 -17.28 -8.89
C GLU A 28 8.86 -16.36 -10.09
N ALA A 29 7.97 -15.39 -9.95
CA ALA A 29 7.67 -14.46 -11.02
C ALA A 29 8.87 -13.57 -11.33
N SER A 30 9.05 -13.26 -12.61
CA SER A 30 10.14 -12.37 -13.07
C SER A 30 9.73 -10.90 -13.07
N LYS A 31 8.49 -10.60 -12.75
CA LYS A 31 7.93 -9.25 -12.75
C LYS A 31 7.54 -8.82 -11.34
N PRO A 32 7.59 -7.52 -11.04
CA PRO A 32 7.13 -7.03 -9.74
C PRO A 32 5.62 -7.20 -9.57
N VAL A 33 5.21 -7.46 -8.34
CA VAL A 33 3.81 -7.58 -7.95
C VAL A 33 3.52 -6.56 -6.87
N PHE A 34 2.47 -5.78 -7.06
CA PHE A 34 2.09 -4.70 -6.15
C PHE A 34 0.73 -4.97 -5.51
N LEU A 35 0.60 -4.52 -4.28
CA LEU A 35 -0.65 -4.49 -3.54
C LEU A 35 -0.93 -3.03 -3.19
N GLY A 36 -2.10 -2.52 -3.55
CA GLY A 36 -2.49 -1.15 -3.24
C GLY A 36 -3.89 -1.06 -2.69
N GLY A 37 -4.14 -0.07 -1.89
CA GLY A 37 -5.47 0.25 -1.41
C GLY A 37 -5.56 0.75 0.03
N ASP A 38 -6.80 0.85 0.50
CA ASP A 38 -7.14 1.17 1.88
C ASP A 38 -7.05 -0.10 2.73
N LEU A 39 -6.05 -0.16 3.58
CA LEU A 39 -5.82 -1.31 4.45
C LEU A 39 -6.50 -1.17 5.82
N ASN A 40 -7.12 -0.01 6.09
CA ASN A 40 -7.77 0.29 7.37
C ASN A 40 -6.89 -0.03 8.59
N ALA A 41 -5.58 0.14 8.44
CA ALA A 41 -4.60 -0.22 9.47
C ALA A 41 -3.46 0.80 9.50
N LEU A 42 -3.02 1.16 10.69
CA LEU A 42 -1.92 2.11 10.91
C LEU A 42 -0.56 1.44 10.64
N PRO A 43 0.49 2.26 10.35
CA PRO A 43 1.81 1.71 10.03
C PRO A 43 2.44 0.82 11.11
N ASP A 44 2.15 1.09 12.38
CA ASP A 44 2.68 0.33 13.52
C ASP A 44 1.76 -0.80 13.98
N SER A 45 0.68 -1.06 13.25
CA SER A 45 -0.29 -2.11 13.59
C SER A 45 0.25 -3.53 13.36
N GLY A 46 -0.35 -4.50 14.03
CA GLY A 46 -0.06 -5.92 13.79
C GLY A 46 -0.42 -6.35 12.36
N THR A 47 -1.43 -5.73 11.76
CA THR A 47 -1.81 -5.97 10.37
C THR A 47 -0.68 -5.61 9.40
N LEU A 48 -0.08 -4.42 9.56
CA LEU A 48 1.05 -4.00 8.73
C LEU A 48 2.28 -4.86 8.98
N ARG A 49 2.55 -5.25 10.22
CA ARG A 49 3.65 -6.16 10.52
C ARG A 49 3.47 -7.52 9.84
N ALA A 50 2.25 -8.05 9.82
CA ALA A 50 1.95 -9.30 9.13
C ALA A 50 2.13 -9.18 7.62
N LEU A 51 1.70 -8.07 7.02
CA LEU A 51 1.96 -7.79 5.59
C LEU A 51 3.46 -7.72 5.31
N GLN A 52 4.22 -7.06 6.16
CA GLN A 52 5.66 -6.87 5.98
C GLN A 52 6.48 -8.16 6.08
N GLU A 53 5.89 -9.27 6.51
CA GLU A 53 6.52 -10.58 6.40
C GLU A 53 6.69 -11.03 4.93
N ALA A 54 5.86 -10.51 4.02
CA ALA A 54 5.87 -10.87 2.60
C ALA A 54 6.01 -9.67 1.66
N TRP A 55 5.82 -8.46 2.16
CA TRP A 55 5.73 -7.24 1.35
C TRP A 55 6.61 -6.13 1.91
N THR A 56 7.04 -5.24 1.03
CA THR A 56 7.73 -3.99 1.40
C THR A 56 6.81 -2.82 1.11
N VAL A 57 6.59 -1.96 2.10
CA VAL A 57 5.81 -0.73 1.94
C VAL A 57 6.64 0.29 1.17
N LEU A 58 6.09 0.81 0.06
CA LEU A 58 6.79 1.74 -0.82
C LEU A 58 6.30 3.19 -0.69
N THR A 59 5.14 3.40 -0.06
CA THR A 59 4.57 4.75 0.10
C THR A 59 4.88 5.33 1.48
N PRO A 60 4.81 6.67 1.64
CA PRO A 60 5.11 7.30 2.92
C PRO A 60 4.17 6.86 4.04
N THR A 61 4.70 6.72 5.24
CA THR A 61 3.95 6.33 6.44
C THR A 61 3.98 7.40 7.53
N ASP A 62 4.68 8.50 7.28
CA ASP A 62 4.88 9.61 8.22
C ASP A 62 3.82 10.71 8.14
N GLY A 63 2.86 10.58 7.21
CA GLY A 63 1.77 11.52 7.03
C GLY A 63 0.42 10.84 6.86
N GLY A 64 -0.67 11.58 7.09
CA GLY A 64 -2.00 11.03 6.99
C GLY A 64 -2.52 10.96 5.56
N THR A 65 -3.38 9.97 5.29
CA THR A 65 -4.14 9.82 4.05
C THR A 65 -5.65 9.94 4.28
N TYR A 66 -6.08 9.91 5.53
CA TYR A 66 -7.49 9.93 5.92
C TYR A 66 -7.69 10.66 7.28
N PRO A 67 -8.75 11.40 7.49
CA PRO A 67 -9.65 11.93 6.46
C PRO A 67 -8.96 13.01 5.61
N SER A 68 -9.40 13.20 4.38
CA SER A 68 -8.70 14.06 3.41
C SER A 68 -8.62 15.54 3.80
N HIS A 69 -9.65 16.04 4.51
CA HIS A 69 -9.74 17.45 4.95
C HIS A 69 -8.90 17.74 6.21
N ASP A 70 -8.52 16.72 6.96
CA ASP A 70 -7.69 16.82 8.17
C ASP A 70 -6.93 15.50 8.37
N PRO A 71 -5.90 15.22 7.55
CA PRO A 71 -5.25 13.91 7.53
C PRO A 71 -4.55 13.60 8.86
N LYS A 72 -4.99 12.55 9.51
CA LYS A 72 -4.47 12.09 10.81
C LYS A 72 -3.98 10.66 10.81
N LYS A 73 -4.47 9.84 9.87
CA LYS A 73 -4.16 8.41 9.82
C LYS A 73 -3.59 8.04 8.46
N CYS A 74 -2.48 7.33 8.46
CA CYS A 74 -1.97 6.67 7.27
C CYS A 74 -2.58 5.28 7.20
N ILE A 75 -3.51 5.06 6.27
CA ILE A 75 -4.21 3.79 6.09
C ILE A 75 -4.24 3.32 4.63
N ASP A 76 -3.72 4.13 3.72
CA ASP A 76 -3.63 3.83 2.28
C ASP A 76 -2.17 3.62 1.90
N TYR A 77 -1.89 2.52 1.20
CA TYR A 77 -0.53 2.08 0.92
C TYR A 77 -0.41 1.50 -0.47
N ILE A 78 0.83 1.47 -0.97
CA ILE A 78 1.25 0.61 -2.06
C ILE A 78 2.46 -0.18 -1.58
N LEU A 79 2.39 -1.50 -1.70
CA LEU A 79 3.43 -2.42 -1.26
C LEU A 79 3.89 -3.29 -2.44
N GLN A 80 5.12 -3.76 -2.38
CA GLN A 80 5.66 -4.70 -3.36
C GLN A 80 5.93 -6.05 -2.71
N LEU A 81 5.56 -7.12 -3.39
CA LEU A 81 5.83 -8.49 -2.95
C LEU A 81 7.35 -8.76 -2.95
N ASP A 82 7.85 -9.33 -1.86
CA ASP A 82 9.25 -9.71 -1.70
C ASP A 82 9.49 -11.06 -2.39
N ASN A 83 9.57 -11.04 -3.72
CA ASN A 83 9.80 -12.23 -4.55
C ASN A 83 11.14 -12.20 -5.29
N GLY A 84 12.08 -11.38 -4.83
CA GLY A 84 13.40 -11.25 -5.43
C GLY A 84 13.48 -10.31 -6.63
N VAL A 85 12.36 -9.75 -7.08
CA VAL A 85 12.34 -8.76 -8.17
C VAL A 85 12.57 -7.37 -7.60
N THR A 86 13.56 -6.67 -8.12
CA THR A 86 13.91 -5.32 -7.67
C THR A 86 13.31 -4.27 -8.58
N CYS A 87 12.63 -3.28 -8.00
CA CYS A 87 12.18 -2.08 -8.69
C CYS A 87 12.82 -0.85 -8.07
N GLU A 88 13.22 0.09 -8.91
CA GLU A 88 13.68 1.39 -8.44
C GLU A 88 12.48 2.30 -8.17
N THR A 89 12.38 2.84 -6.95
CA THR A 89 11.39 3.84 -6.60
C THR A 89 11.91 5.21 -7.01
N ALA A 90 11.25 5.86 -7.98
CA ALA A 90 11.60 7.20 -8.43
C ALA A 90 10.97 8.28 -7.54
N GLY A 91 9.83 7.98 -6.93
CA GLY A 91 9.17 8.88 -5.99
C GLY A 91 7.93 8.25 -5.38
N ALA A 92 7.59 8.70 -4.17
CA ALA A 92 6.38 8.28 -3.49
C ALA A 92 5.87 9.44 -2.63
N ARG A 93 4.58 9.77 -2.73
CA ARG A 93 4.00 10.87 -1.99
C ARG A 93 2.49 10.76 -1.83
N VAL A 94 1.97 11.46 -0.84
CA VAL A 94 0.53 11.70 -0.66
C VAL A 94 0.20 13.02 -1.35
N LEU A 95 -0.83 13.04 -2.18
CA LEU A 95 -1.23 14.23 -2.93
C LEU A 95 -2.29 15.02 -2.18
N HIS A 96 -2.01 16.30 -1.94
CA HIS A 96 -2.96 17.22 -1.32
C HIS A 96 -3.68 18.09 -2.35
N ARG A 97 -3.08 18.29 -3.52
CA ARG A 97 -3.61 19.15 -4.58
C ARG A 97 -3.34 18.56 -5.96
N PHE A 98 -4.24 18.86 -6.89
CA PHE A 98 -4.08 18.63 -8.34
C PHE A 98 -4.09 19.98 -9.07
N GLU A 99 -3.64 20.00 -10.33
CA GLU A 99 -3.84 21.18 -11.18
C GLU A 99 -5.33 21.55 -11.31
N ALA A 100 -6.21 20.55 -11.37
CA ALA A 100 -7.65 20.73 -11.54
C ALA A 100 -8.40 21.05 -10.25
N GLY A 101 -7.74 21.04 -9.07
CA GLY A 101 -8.41 21.34 -7.81
C GLY A 101 -7.81 20.69 -6.58
N ASP A 102 -8.59 20.72 -5.51
CA ASP A 102 -8.20 20.23 -4.18
C ASP A 102 -8.55 18.75 -4.05
N ALA A 103 -7.58 17.93 -3.68
CA ALA A 103 -7.77 16.49 -3.47
C ALA A 103 -8.80 16.19 -2.38
N ALA A 104 -8.87 17.03 -1.33
CA ALA A 104 -9.81 16.86 -0.24
C ALA A 104 -11.29 16.96 -0.68
N ARG A 105 -11.57 17.58 -1.82
CA ARG A 105 -12.92 17.69 -2.38
C ARG A 105 -13.29 16.49 -3.25
N ALA A 106 -12.29 15.77 -3.74
CA ALA A 106 -12.52 14.64 -4.64
C ALA A 106 -12.88 13.36 -3.89
N SER A 107 -12.36 13.18 -2.67
CA SER A 107 -12.54 11.96 -1.88
C SER A 107 -12.33 12.27 -0.39
N ASP A 108 -12.83 11.42 0.49
CA ASP A 108 -12.51 11.44 1.91
C ASP A 108 -11.14 10.86 2.23
N HIS A 109 -10.48 10.24 1.25
CA HIS A 109 -9.07 9.84 1.29
C HIS A 109 -8.23 10.73 0.39
N LEU A 110 -6.96 10.95 0.75
CA LEU A 110 -5.99 11.58 -0.13
C LEU A 110 -5.37 10.51 -1.05
N PRO A 111 -5.11 10.84 -2.32
CA PRO A 111 -4.42 9.92 -3.21
C PRO A 111 -2.99 9.66 -2.79
N VAL A 112 -2.55 8.44 -2.99
CA VAL A 112 -1.16 8.03 -2.78
C VAL A 112 -0.56 7.75 -4.15
N LEU A 113 0.58 8.38 -4.46
CA LEU A 113 1.26 8.24 -5.73
C LEU A 113 2.60 7.55 -5.53
N LEU A 114 2.86 6.54 -6.34
CA LEU A 114 4.15 5.86 -6.43
C LEU A 114 4.64 5.90 -7.87
N GLU A 115 5.86 6.40 -8.05
CA GLU A 115 6.56 6.37 -9.33
C GLU A 115 7.69 5.36 -9.24
N ILE A 116 7.69 4.40 -10.15
CA ILE A 116 8.71 3.34 -10.20
C ILE A 116 9.32 3.23 -11.60
N ARG A 117 10.52 2.67 -11.63
CA ARG A 117 11.12 2.20 -12.87
C ARG A 117 11.09 0.68 -12.86
N LEU A 118 10.47 0.12 -13.88
CA LEU A 118 10.42 -1.33 -14.04
C LEU A 118 11.80 -1.88 -14.43
N PRO A 119 12.14 -3.11 -14.02
CA PRO A 119 13.36 -3.75 -14.48
C PRO A 119 13.36 -3.87 -16.00
N ALA A 120 14.54 -3.75 -16.61
CA ALA A 120 14.67 -3.96 -18.04
C ALA A 120 14.30 -5.41 -18.39
N GLU A 121 13.60 -5.59 -19.50
CA GLU A 121 13.30 -6.93 -20.01
C GLU A 121 14.59 -7.55 -20.54
N SER A 122 14.84 -8.78 -20.11
CA SER A 122 15.98 -9.56 -20.56
C SER A 122 15.60 -10.49 -21.71
#